data_2b13b2c41b2fb4218a8440a3220e9e61
#
_entry.id   2b13b2c41b2fb4218a8440a3220e9e61
#
_cell.length_a   1.000
_cell.length_b   1.000
_cell.length_c   1.000
_cell.angle_alpha   90.00
_cell.angle_beta   90.00
_cell.angle_gamma   90.00
#
_symmetry.space_group_name_H-M   'P 1'
#
loop_
_entity.id
_entity.type
_entity.pdbx_description
1 polymer ?
#
loop_
_entity_poly.entity_id
_entity_poly.type
_entity_poly.pdbx_seq_one_letter_code
_entity_poly.pdbx_strand_id
1 'polypeptide(L)'
;MKNRGWGTAGTLIAALLLYEIGKLAGALAARMLLPDSGEGVRSLLMHLAGGGLVYLVWRKELCAGKGRTAGKTGLRLLLLCVSSALGLNLLLALTGLVTLSGSFQETAATQAAVPVGIGIVLYGVAAPFSEEVLFRGIFYRKAREAFGGEGAGEVTEQARTVRARRAAAVVSALMFGIYHGNLVQGIYAFLIGLLLCLVYERTGRLPAAVLFHGAGNLAVYLLIDVAGIGDYLSSGAAVGLCVLLLVAALLYLKSFSGVRENV
;
A
#
# COMPACT_ATOMS: atom_id res chain seq x y z
N MET A 1 -15.56 26.34 -17.59
CA MET A 1 -14.19 26.27 -18.14
C MET A 1 -13.66 24.89 -17.86
N LYS A 2 -13.62 23.97 -18.84
CA LYS A 2 -12.93 22.68 -18.70
C LYS A 2 -11.46 23.01 -18.48
N ASN A 3 -10.95 22.75 -17.26
CA ASN A 3 -9.52 22.76 -17.02
C ASN A 3 -8.88 21.84 -18.07
N ARG A 4 -8.06 22.40 -18.93
CA ARG A 4 -7.08 21.64 -19.73
C ARG A 4 -6.02 21.13 -18.75
N GLY A 5 -6.44 20.20 -17.87
CA GLY A 5 -5.54 19.40 -17.06
C GLY A 5 -4.77 18.47 -17.97
N TRP A 6 -3.59 18.12 -17.57
CA TRP A 6 -2.79 17.05 -18.17
C TRP A 6 -3.68 15.80 -18.33
N GLY A 7 -3.58 15.12 -19.46
CA GLY A 7 -4.31 13.85 -19.63
C GLY A 7 -3.94 12.86 -18.51
N THR A 8 -4.73 11.83 -18.32
CA THR A 8 -4.50 10.85 -17.22
C THR A 8 -3.03 10.40 -17.14
N ALA A 9 -2.44 10.00 -18.26
CA ALA A 9 -1.03 9.58 -18.28
C ALA A 9 -0.07 10.69 -17.85
N GLY A 10 -0.27 11.93 -18.31
CA GLY A 10 0.55 13.07 -17.89
C GLY A 10 0.45 13.36 -16.39
N THR A 11 -0.74 13.21 -15.79
CA THR A 11 -0.92 13.36 -14.33
C THR A 11 -0.19 12.28 -13.56
N LEU A 12 -0.24 11.02 -14.02
CA LEU A 12 0.44 9.89 -13.37
C LEU A 12 1.96 10.08 -13.41
N ILE A 13 2.50 10.45 -14.58
CA ILE A 13 3.94 10.73 -14.74
C ILE A 13 4.36 11.90 -13.86
N ALA A 14 3.61 13.00 -13.86
CA ALA A 14 3.91 14.17 -13.03
C ALA A 14 3.89 13.83 -11.53
N ALA A 15 2.91 13.05 -11.07
CA ALA A 15 2.84 12.62 -9.67
C ALA A 15 4.04 11.75 -9.28
N LEU A 16 4.44 10.82 -10.15
CA LEU A 16 5.62 9.97 -9.91
C LEU A 16 6.91 10.80 -9.89
N LEU A 17 7.11 11.70 -10.85
CA LEU A 17 8.27 12.58 -10.89
C LEU A 17 8.35 13.49 -9.66
N LEU A 18 7.23 14.10 -9.25
CA LEU A 18 7.18 14.92 -8.04
C LEU A 18 7.47 14.11 -6.78
N TYR A 19 6.98 12.88 -6.73
CA TYR A 19 7.28 11.95 -5.63
C TYR A 19 8.79 11.66 -5.54
N GLU A 20 9.44 11.32 -6.65
CA GLU A 20 10.88 11.06 -6.69
C GLU A 20 11.73 12.33 -6.41
N ILE A 21 11.32 13.48 -6.94
CA ILE A 21 11.96 14.76 -6.62
C ILE A 21 11.87 15.07 -5.11
N GLY A 22 10.70 14.85 -4.52
CA GLY A 22 10.50 15.01 -3.08
C GLY A 22 11.37 14.05 -2.26
N LYS A 23 11.46 12.77 -2.65
CA LYS A 23 12.36 11.80 -2.01
C LYS A 23 13.82 12.22 -2.10
N LEU A 24 14.25 12.66 -3.28
CA LEU A 24 15.61 13.17 -3.46
C LEU A 24 15.89 14.40 -2.57
N ALA A 25 14.95 15.34 -2.51
CA ALA A 25 15.05 16.50 -1.63
C ALA A 25 15.14 16.07 -0.15
N GLY A 26 14.33 15.11 0.28
CA GLY A 26 14.38 14.54 1.63
C GLY A 26 15.72 13.87 1.93
N ALA A 27 16.27 13.11 0.97
CA ALA A 27 17.58 12.48 1.10
C ALA A 27 18.71 13.51 1.22
N LEU A 28 18.68 14.56 0.40
CA LEU A 28 19.64 15.66 0.46
C LEU A 28 19.55 16.44 1.78
N ALA A 29 18.33 16.74 2.23
CA ALA A 29 18.10 17.39 3.51
C ALA A 29 18.65 16.55 4.68
N ALA A 30 18.40 15.23 4.68
CA ALA A 30 18.98 14.33 5.67
C ALA A 30 20.50 14.39 5.68
N ARG A 31 21.11 14.32 4.50
CA ARG A 31 22.58 14.34 4.37
C ARG A 31 23.18 15.66 4.83
N MET A 32 22.53 16.79 4.57
CA MET A 32 23.05 18.12 4.90
C MET A 32 22.80 18.51 6.36
N LEU A 33 21.63 18.18 6.90
CA LEU A 33 21.20 18.64 8.22
C LEU A 33 21.46 17.60 9.32
N LEU A 34 21.53 16.32 8.95
CA LEU A 34 21.68 15.19 9.87
C LEU A 34 22.71 14.20 9.30
N PRO A 35 23.97 14.61 9.05
CA PRO A 35 24.95 13.78 8.33
C PRO A 35 25.23 12.45 9.02
N ASP A 36 25.17 12.41 10.34
CA ASP A 36 25.42 11.20 11.15
C ASP A 36 24.16 10.34 11.35
N SER A 37 23.03 10.73 10.73
CA SER A 37 21.80 9.94 10.84
C SER A 37 21.88 8.66 10.01
N GLY A 38 21.40 7.55 10.60
CA GLY A 38 21.30 6.26 9.91
C GLY A 38 20.26 6.24 8.78
N GLU A 39 20.28 5.15 8.01
CA GLU A 39 19.38 4.93 6.85
C GLU A 39 17.90 5.08 7.21
N GLY A 40 17.49 4.70 8.42
CA GLY A 40 16.09 4.83 8.86
C GLY A 40 15.60 6.29 8.88
N VAL A 41 16.41 7.21 9.40
CA VAL A 41 16.06 8.65 9.41
C VAL A 41 16.04 9.21 7.99
N ARG A 42 17.02 8.82 7.18
CA ARG A 42 17.07 9.21 5.76
C ARG A 42 15.81 8.76 5.02
N SER A 43 15.44 7.49 5.16
CA SER A 43 14.24 6.93 4.55
C SER A 43 12.97 7.61 5.05
N LEU A 44 12.89 7.94 6.35
CA LEU A 44 11.78 8.68 6.93
C LEU A 44 11.59 10.04 6.25
N LEU A 45 12.67 10.83 6.13
CA LEU A 45 12.62 12.15 5.49
C LEU A 45 12.30 12.05 3.99
N MET A 46 12.81 11.04 3.29
CA MET A 46 12.48 10.77 1.89
C MET A 46 10.97 10.53 1.71
N HIS A 47 10.38 9.67 2.53
CA HIS A 47 8.97 9.36 2.43
C HIS A 47 8.08 10.56 2.79
N LEU A 48 8.40 11.28 3.85
CA LEU A 48 7.67 12.49 4.24
C LEU A 48 7.75 13.58 3.17
N ALA A 49 8.92 13.81 2.59
CA ALA A 49 9.09 14.83 1.55
C ALA A 49 8.42 14.41 0.23
N GLY A 50 8.60 13.16 -0.22
CA GLY A 50 7.98 12.64 -1.43
C GLY A 50 6.45 12.65 -1.37
N GLY A 51 5.89 11.99 -0.35
CA GLY A 51 4.45 11.94 -0.14
C GLY A 51 3.85 13.31 0.17
N GLY A 52 4.56 14.12 0.98
CA GLY A 52 4.16 15.49 1.33
C GLY A 52 4.06 16.40 0.11
N LEU A 53 5.04 16.35 -0.79
CA LEU A 53 5.01 17.15 -2.03
C LEU A 53 3.82 16.78 -2.92
N VAL A 54 3.60 15.50 -3.16
CA VAL A 54 2.43 15.02 -3.93
C VAL A 54 1.12 15.42 -3.22
N TYR A 55 1.05 15.24 -1.89
CA TYR A 55 -0.13 15.63 -1.13
C TYR A 55 -0.43 17.14 -1.25
N LEU A 56 0.56 18.00 -1.11
CA LEU A 56 0.39 19.45 -1.20
C LEU A 56 -0.15 19.89 -2.56
N VAL A 57 0.34 19.28 -3.65
CA VAL A 57 -0.10 19.61 -5.02
C VAL A 57 -1.55 19.19 -5.25
N TRP A 58 -1.95 17.98 -4.82
CA TRP A 58 -3.29 17.43 -5.06
C TRP A 58 -4.21 17.43 -3.84
N ARG A 59 -3.88 18.16 -2.74
CA ARG A 59 -4.65 18.15 -1.48
C ARG A 59 -6.15 18.40 -1.64
N LYS A 60 -6.54 19.29 -2.54
CA LYS A 60 -7.95 19.59 -2.80
C LYS A 60 -8.71 18.36 -3.34
N GLU A 61 -8.09 17.61 -4.23
CA GLU A 61 -8.66 16.38 -4.77
C GLU A 61 -8.63 15.24 -3.74
N LEU A 62 -7.54 15.11 -3.01
CA LEU A 62 -7.34 14.04 -2.02
C LEU A 62 -8.30 14.17 -0.82
N CYS A 63 -8.62 15.41 -0.40
CA CYS A 63 -9.52 15.70 0.72
C CYS A 63 -11.00 15.74 0.32
N ALA A 64 -11.34 15.75 -0.96
CA ALA A 64 -12.72 15.87 -1.45
C ALA A 64 -13.59 14.61 -1.22
N GLY A 65 -13.03 13.50 -0.74
CA GLY A 65 -13.74 12.25 -0.51
C GLY A 65 -14.73 12.34 0.64
N LYS A 66 -16.03 12.11 0.39
CA LYS A 66 -17.03 11.90 1.43
C LYS A 66 -16.84 10.50 2.01
N GLY A 67 -16.21 10.41 3.19
CA GLY A 67 -15.95 9.13 3.83
C GLY A 67 -17.22 8.47 4.36
N ARG A 68 -17.29 7.16 4.23
CA ARG A 68 -18.29 6.32 4.93
C ARG A 68 -17.74 5.93 6.31
N THR A 69 -18.62 5.82 7.30
CA THR A 69 -18.23 5.47 8.68
C THR A 69 -17.69 4.04 8.77
N ALA A 70 -16.56 3.87 9.46
CA ALA A 70 -15.84 2.59 9.48
C ALA A 70 -16.48 1.52 10.41
N GLY A 71 -17.03 1.85 11.54
CA GLY A 71 -17.68 0.93 12.48
C GLY A 71 -17.17 -0.53 12.45
N LYS A 72 -18.09 -1.50 12.52
CA LYS A 72 -17.78 -2.95 12.42
C LYS A 72 -17.06 -3.32 11.12
N THR A 73 -17.29 -2.57 10.03
CA THR A 73 -16.58 -2.73 8.75
C THR A 73 -15.11 -2.41 8.88
N GLY A 74 -14.75 -1.37 9.65
CA GLY A 74 -13.35 -0.98 9.87
C GLY A 74 -12.54 -2.06 10.57
N LEU A 75 -13.06 -2.65 11.65
CA LEU A 75 -12.36 -3.75 12.34
C LEU A 75 -12.14 -4.96 11.41
N ARG A 76 -13.13 -5.35 10.61
CA ARG A 76 -13.00 -6.45 9.65
C ARG A 76 -11.94 -6.16 8.58
N LEU A 77 -11.89 -4.92 8.08
CA LEU A 77 -10.84 -4.51 7.12
C LEU A 77 -9.46 -4.51 7.77
N LEU A 78 -9.33 -4.08 9.03
CA LEU A 78 -8.07 -4.14 9.76
C LEU A 78 -7.58 -5.58 9.91
N LEU A 79 -8.45 -6.48 10.38
CA LEU A 79 -8.13 -7.90 10.53
C LEU A 79 -7.78 -8.55 9.18
N LEU A 80 -8.49 -8.19 8.10
CA LEU A 80 -8.15 -8.62 6.74
C LEU A 80 -6.74 -8.18 6.36
N CYS A 81 -6.39 -6.91 6.56
CA CYS A 81 -5.07 -6.38 6.19
C CYS A 81 -3.95 -7.02 7.01
N VAL A 82 -4.09 -7.10 8.32
CA VAL A 82 -3.08 -7.69 9.21
C VAL A 82 -2.89 -9.18 8.94
N SER A 83 -3.98 -9.96 8.85
CA SER A 83 -3.89 -11.39 8.56
C SER A 83 -3.31 -11.67 7.17
N SER A 84 -3.66 -10.85 6.16
CA SER A 84 -3.07 -10.97 4.82
C SER A 84 -1.59 -10.61 4.82
N ALA A 85 -1.19 -9.54 5.51
CA ALA A 85 0.20 -9.11 5.57
C ALA A 85 1.09 -10.19 6.20
N LEU A 86 0.72 -10.71 7.36
CA LEU A 86 1.44 -11.78 8.04
C LEU A 86 1.39 -13.09 7.25
N GLY A 87 0.22 -13.49 6.77
CA GLY A 87 0.04 -14.75 6.04
C GLY A 87 0.82 -14.78 4.72
N LEU A 88 0.82 -13.68 3.96
CA LEU A 88 1.61 -13.58 2.72
C LEU A 88 3.10 -13.50 2.99
N ASN A 89 3.53 -12.83 4.06
CA ASN A 89 4.94 -12.80 4.45
C ASN A 89 5.44 -14.22 4.80
N LEU A 90 4.70 -14.96 5.63
CA LEU A 90 5.02 -16.35 5.95
C LEU A 90 4.97 -17.25 4.71
N LEU A 91 3.99 -17.07 3.82
CA LEU A 91 3.91 -17.85 2.58
C LEU A 91 5.15 -17.65 1.72
N LEU A 92 5.59 -16.41 1.52
CA LEU A 92 6.80 -16.12 0.74
C LEU A 92 8.05 -16.71 1.38
N ALA A 93 8.17 -16.65 2.71
CA ALA A 93 9.26 -17.30 3.44
C ALA A 93 9.25 -18.82 3.22
N LEU A 94 8.09 -19.48 3.33
CA LEU A 94 7.94 -20.93 3.16
C LEU A 94 8.19 -21.40 1.71
N THR A 95 7.99 -20.55 0.70
CA THR A 95 8.33 -20.92 -0.69
C THR A 95 9.83 -20.92 -0.98
N GLY A 96 10.65 -20.38 -0.10
CA GLY A 96 12.08 -20.19 -0.32
C GLY A 96 12.43 -19.08 -1.30
N LEU A 97 11.47 -18.37 -1.89
CA LEU A 97 11.73 -17.26 -2.80
C LEU A 97 12.56 -16.14 -2.15
N VAL A 98 12.38 -15.93 -0.86
CA VAL A 98 13.14 -14.94 -0.08
C VAL A 98 14.63 -15.25 -0.04
N THR A 99 15.02 -16.53 -0.03
CA THR A 99 16.43 -16.95 -0.01
C THR A 99 17.08 -16.89 -1.39
N LEU A 100 16.29 -16.92 -2.46
CA LEU A 100 16.76 -16.87 -3.84
C LEU A 100 16.93 -15.42 -4.36
N SER A 101 16.43 -14.42 -3.63
CA SER A 101 16.49 -13.02 -4.06
C SER A 101 17.48 -12.22 -3.21
N GLY A 102 18.70 -12.00 -3.75
CA GLY A 102 19.72 -11.17 -3.09
C GLY A 102 19.24 -9.75 -2.81
N SER A 103 18.54 -9.12 -3.76
CA SER A 103 17.98 -7.77 -3.58
C SER A 103 16.90 -7.71 -2.49
N PHE A 104 16.13 -8.79 -2.31
CA PHE A 104 15.21 -8.88 -1.17
C PHE A 104 15.96 -8.97 0.15
N GLN A 105 17.00 -9.81 0.23
CA GLN A 105 17.80 -9.99 1.45
C GLN A 105 18.50 -8.68 1.86
N GLU A 106 19.08 -7.93 0.92
CA GLU A 106 19.67 -6.62 1.17
C GLU A 106 18.64 -5.64 1.73
N THR A 107 17.44 -5.60 1.14
CA THR A 107 16.35 -4.75 1.61
C THR A 107 15.92 -5.16 3.03
N ALA A 108 15.71 -6.44 3.28
CA ALA A 108 15.33 -6.96 4.59
C ALA A 108 16.39 -6.65 5.66
N ALA A 109 17.67 -6.83 5.33
CA ALA A 109 18.78 -6.48 6.23
C ALA A 109 18.80 -4.96 6.55
N THR A 110 18.58 -4.12 5.55
CA THR A 110 18.47 -2.66 5.75
C THR A 110 17.30 -2.29 6.64
N GLN A 111 16.15 -2.95 6.46
CA GLN A 111 14.96 -2.72 7.28
C GLN A 111 15.16 -3.16 8.73
N ALA A 112 15.76 -4.32 8.94
CA ALA A 112 16.05 -4.85 10.28
C ALA A 112 17.08 -3.99 11.03
N ALA A 113 17.99 -3.31 10.34
CA ALA A 113 18.97 -2.42 10.94
C ALA A 113 18.39 -1.08 11.42
N VAL A 114 17.14 -0.75 11.07
CA VAL A 114 16.49 0.49 11.51
C VAL A 114 16.15 0.41 12.99
N PRO A 115 16.55 1.41 13.82
CA PRO A 115 16.16 1.45 15.23
C PRO A 115 14.65 1.39 15.41
N VAL A 116 14.16 0.58 16.35
CA VAL A 116 12.74 0.22 16.50
C VAL A 116 11.82 1.44 16.54
N GLY A 117 12.19 2.48 17.32
CA GLY A 117 11.38 3.71 17.41
C GLY A 117 11.24 4.43 16.06
N ILE A 118 12.31 4.48 15.26
CA ILE A 118 12.29 5.05 13.91
C ILE A 118 11.48 4.15 12.98
N GLY A 119 11.66 2.83 13.06
CA GLY A 119 10.94 1.85 12.27
C GLY A 119 9.43 1.92 12.48
N ILE A 120 8.96 2.13 13.72
CA ILE A 120 7.53 2.30 14.01
C ILE A 120 6.96 3.52 13.25
N VAL A 121 7.65 4.65 13.27
CA VAL A 121 7.20 5.86 12.56
C VAL A 121 7.33 5.68 11.05
N LEU A 122 8.43 5.12 10.59
CA LEU A 122 8.71 4.90 9.17
C LEU A 122 7.70 3.94 8.54
N TYR A 123 7.62 2.71 9.06
CA TYR A 123 6.79 1.64 8.47
C TYR A 123 5.31 1.73 8.86
N GLY A 124 5.01 2.33 10.03
CA GLY A 124 3.63 2.52 10.46
C GLY A 124 2.94 3.74 9.88
N VAL A 125 3.69 4.80 9.56
CA VAL A 125 3.09 6.08 9.18
C VAL A 125 3.69 6.66 7.90
N ALA A 126 5.00 6.93 7.86
CA ALA A 126 5.59 7.75 6.80
C ALA A 126 5.58 7.07 5.43
N ALA A 127 6.03 5.81 5.35
CA ALA A 127 6.00 5.04 4.13
C ALA A 127 4.54 4.78 3.68
N PRO A 128 3.63 4.25 4.54
CA PRO A 128 2.23 4.11 4.18
C PRO A 128 1.57 5.41 3.73
N PHE A 129 1.81 6.53 4.42
CA PHE A 129 1.28 7.82 4.00
C PHE A 129 1.72 8.19 2.59
N SER A 130 3.02 8.15 2.33
CA SER A 130 3.57 8.56 1.05
C SER A 130 3.11 7.67 -0.11
N GLU A 131 3.06 6.38 0.13
CA GLU A 131 2.65 5.38 -0.86
C GLU A 131 1.15 5.43 -1.13
N GLU A 132 0.31 5.55 -0.10
CA GLU A 132 -1.13 5.65 -0.30
C GLU A 132 -1.54 6.97 -0.99
N VAL A 133 -0.86 8.08 -0.68
CA VAL A 133 -1.06 9.35 -1.40
C VAL A 133 -0.80 9.16 -2.89
N LEU A 134 0.30 8.51 -3.27
CA LEU A 134 0.66 8.28 -4.67
C LEU A 134 -0.26 7.24 -5.32
N PHE A 135 -0.34 6.02 -4.74
CA PHE A 135 -0.96 4.89 -5.43
C PHE A 135 -2.48 4.88 -5.31
N ARG A 136 -3.08 5.21 -4.14
CA ARG A 136 -4.55 5.24 -3.99
C ARG A 136 -5.09 6.63 -4.25
N GLY A 137 -4.37 7.66 -3.80
CA GLY A 137 -4.74 9.05 -4.01
C GLY A 137 -4.71 9.49 -5.47
N ILE A 138 -3.68 9.10 -6.22
CA ILE A 138 -3.49 9.53 -7.61
C ILE A 138 -3.69 8.38 -8.59
N PHE A 139 -2.85 7.33 -8.55
CA PHE A 139 -2.87 6.27 -9.57
C PHE A 139 -4.23 5.58 -9.66
N TYR A 140 -4.76 5.09 -8.56
CA TYR A 140 -6.05 4.41 -8.54
C TYR A 140 -7.20 5.32 -9.01
N ARG A 141 -7.27 6.55 -8.48
CA ARG A 141 -8.33 7.49 -8.84
C ARG A 141 -8.29 7.87 -10.31
N LYS A 142 -7.12 8.23 -10.83
CA LYS A 142 -6.96 8.63 -12.25
C LYS A 142 -7.19 7.45 -13.20
N ALA A 143 -6.73 6.25 -12.85
CA ALA A 143 -7.06 5.05 -13.62
C ALA A 143 -8.57 4.77 -13.63
N ARG A 144 -9.25 4.90 -12.47
CA ARG A 144 -10.69 4.72 -12.37
C ARG A 144 -11.47 5.74 -13.21
N GLU A 145 -11.05 7.00 -13.20
CA GLU A 145 -11.62 8.05 -14.05
C GLU A 145 -11.44 7.72 -15.54
N ALA A 146 -10.25 7.26 -15.95
CA ALA A 146 -9.96 6.89 -17.33
C ALA A 146 -10.77 5.68 -17.82
N PHE A 147 -10.88 4.63 -17.00
CA PHE A 147 -11.64 3.41 -17.34
C PHE A 147 -13.16 3.57 -17.22
N GLY A 148 -13.62 4.55 -16.44
CA GLY A 148 -15.05 4.86 -16.25
C GLY A 148 -15.63 5.83 -17.26
N GLY A 149 -14.84 6.34 -18.21
CA GLY A 149 -15.27 7.31 -19.21
C GLY A 149 -16.46 6.86 -20.08
N GLU A 150 -17.12 7.81 -20.74
CA GLU A 150 -18.28 7.58 -21.61
C GLU A 150 -17.92 6.62 -22.75
N GLY A 151 -18.41 5.39 -22.68
CA GLY A 151 -18.32 4.40 -23.74
C GLY A 151 -19.69 4.19 -24.38
N ALA A 152 -19.80 4.34 -25.69
CA ALA A 152 -20.96 3.92 -26.46
C ALA A 152 -21.04 2.39 -26.45
N GLY A 153 -21.99 1.80 -25.70
CA GLY A 153 -22.24 0.39 -25.68
C GLY A 153 -23.35 -0.01 -24.70
N GLU A 154 -23.97 -1.16 -24.91
CA GLU A 154 -25.13 -1.71 -24.17
C GLU A 154 -24.84 -2.10 -22.70
N VAL A 155 -23.69 -1.72 -22.14
CA VAL A 155 -23.29 -2.05 -20.77
C VAL A 155 -23.94 -1.08 -19.78
N THR A 156 -24.63 -1.61 -18.76
CA THR A 156 -25.23 -0.79 -17.70
C THR A 156 -24.18 0.05 -16.97
N GLU A 157 -24.55 1.26 -16.51
CA GLU A 157 -23.69 2.16 -15.72
C GLU A 157 -23.04 1.46 -14.52
N GLN A 158 -23.80 0.60 -13.85
CA GLN A 158 -23.30 -0.17 -12.72
C GLN A 158 -22.20 -1.17 -13.12
N ALA A 159 -22.37 -1.89 -14.21
CA ALA A 159 -21.36 -2.84 -14.72
C ALA A 159 -20.09 -2.10 -15.18
N ARG A 160 -20.23 -0.92 -15.81
CA ARG A 160 -19.12 -0.05 -16.20
C ARG A 160 -18.34 0.41 -14.99
N THR A 161 -19.01 0.88 -13.94
CA THR A 161 -18.39 1.32 -12.68
C THR A 161 -17.62 0.20 -12.01
N VAL A 162 -18.18 -1.02 -11.92
CA VAL A 162 -17.49 -2.17 -11.33
C VAL A 162 -16.26 -2.56 -12.15
N ARG A 163 -16.37 -2.57 -13.49
CA ARG A 163 -15.25 -2.87 -14.38
C ARG A 163 -14.12 -1.84 -14.24
N ALA A 164 -14.46 -0.56 -14.21
CA ALA A 164 -13.49 0.52 -14.02
C ALA A 164 -12.75 0.42 -12.68
N ARG A 165 -13.46 0.14 -11.58
CA ARG A 165 -12.87 -0.07 -10.25
C ARG A 165 -11.88 -1.24 -10.25
N ARG A 166 -12.27 -2.39 -10.83
CA ARG A 166 -11.41 -3.58 -10.90
C ARG A 166 -10.15 -3.33 -11.74
N ALA A 167 -10.30 -2.74 -12.93
CA ALA A 167 -9.16 -2.41 -13.79
C ALA A 167 -8.22 -1.41 -13.11
N ALA A 168 -8.75 -0.37 -12.49
CA ALA A 168 -7.96 0.61 -11.74
C ALA A 168 -7.22 -0.01 -10.56
N ALA A 169 -7.87 -0.96 -9.83
CA ALA A 169 -7.23 -1.66 -8.73
C ALA A 169 -6.03 -2.50 -9.21
N VAL A 170 -6.21 -3.23 -10.32
CA VAL A 170 -5.12 -4.02 -10.91
C VAL A 170 -3.96 -3.12 -11.35
N VAL A 171 -4.24 -2.03 -12.07
CA VAL A 171 -3.20 -1.10 -12.53
C VAL A 171 -2.47 -0.45 -11.37
N SER A 172 -3.20 0.08 -10.37
CA SER A 172 -2.59 0.71 -9.21
C SER A 172 -1.75 -0.28 -8.39
N ALA A 173 -2.25 -1.50 -8.17
CA ALA A 173 -1.54 -2.54 -7.44
C ALA A 173 -0.30 -3.03 -8.21
N LEU A 174 -0.39 -3.17 -9.54
CA LEU A 174 0.73 -3.56 -10.39
C LEU A 174 1.84 -2.50 -10.33
N MET A 175 1.49 -1.21 -10.46
CA MET A 175 2.45 -0.13 -10.33
C MET A 175 3.08 -0.08 -8.93
N PHE A 176 2.29 -0.34 -7.89
CA PHE A 176 2.79 -0.45 -6.52
C PHE A 176 3.78 -1.61 -6.36
N GLY A 177 3.48 -2.77 -6.94
CA GLY A 177 4.40 -3.93 -6.95
C GLY A 177 5.70 -3.64 -7.71
N ILE A 178 5.61 -3.08 -8.92
CA ILE A 178 6.78 -2.73 -9.73
C ILE A 178 7.67 -1.71 -9.01
N TYR A 179 7.06 -0.76 -8.32
CA TYR A 179 7.77 0.30 -7.59
C TYR A 179 8.71 -0.23 -6.49
N HIS A 180 8.47 -1.42 -5.95
CA HIS A 180 9.31 -2.03 -4.91
C HIS A 180 10.67 -2.53 -5.42
N GLY A 181 10.90 -2.61 -6.72
CA GLY A 181 12.22 -2.83 -7.31
C GLY A 181 12.77 -4.25 -7.23
N ASN A 182 12.12 -5.18 -6.51
CA ASN A 182 12.46 -6.59 -6.52
C ASN A 182 11.20 -7.48 -6.61
N LEU A 183 11.38 -8.67 -7.18
CA LEU A 183 10.24 -9.54 -7.51
C LEU A 183 9.47 -10.01 -6.25
N VAL A 184 10.17 -10.34 -5.17
CA VAL A 184 9.55 -10.90 -3.95
C VAL A 184 8.66 -9.84 -3.28
N GLN A 185 9.21 -8.65 -3.05
CA GLN A 185 8.41 -7.52 -2.54
C GLN A 185 7.35 -7.08 -3.54
N GLY A 186 7.64 -7.14 -4.85
CA GLY A 186 6.70 -6.80 -5.90
C GLY A 186 5.45 -7.67 -5.88
N ILE A 187 5.59 -8.98 -5.73
CA ILE A 187 4.46 -9.92 -5.59
C ILE A 187 3.67 -9.60 -4.31
N TYR A 188 4.36 -9.45 -3.18
CA TYR A 188 3.73 -9.09 -1.91
C TYR A 188 2.96 -7.77 -2.01
N ALA A 189 3.61 -6.72 -2.49
CA ALA A 189 3.03 -5.39 -2.63
C ALA A 189 1.86 -5.36 -3.62
N PHE A 190 1.93 -6.12 -4.72
CA PHE A 190 0.81 -6.26 -5.64
C PHE A 190 -0.45 -6.81 -4.94
N LEU A 191 -0.30 -7.91 -4.19
CA LEU A 191 -1.43 -8.55 -3.49
C LEU A 191 -1.99 -7.65 -2.37
N ILE A 192 -1.13 -7.07 -1.55
CA ILE A 192 -1.54 -6.08 -0.54
C ILE A 192 -2.13 -4.83 -1.22
N GLY A 193 -1.58 -4.42 -2.35
CA GLY A 193 -2.07 -3.32 -3.16
C GLY A 193 -3.53 -3.47 -3.60
N LEU A 194 -3.94 -4.67 -3.99
CA LEU A 194 -5.34 -4.99 -4.30
C LEU A 194 -6.25 -4.84 -3.07
N LEU A 195 -5.78 -5.32 -1.91
CA LEU A 195 -6.52 -5.18 -0.65
C LEU A 195 -6.68 -3.72 -0.22
N LEU A 196 -5.63 -2.91 -0.37
CA LEU A 196 -5.67 -1.49 -0.03
C LEU A 196 -6.60 -0.70 -0.99
N CYS A 197 -6.70 -1.10 -2.26
CA CYS A 197 -7.74 -0.56 -3.15
C CYS A 197 -9.14 -0.92 -2.65
N LEU A 198 -9.37 -2.14 -2.15
CA LEU A 198 -10.63 -2.54 -1.52
C LEU A 198 -10.93 -1.69 -0.28
N VAL A 199 -9.95 -1.48 0.60
CA VAL A 199 -10.08 -0.61 1.78
C VAL A 199 -10.49 0.80 1.36
N TYR A 200 -9.78 1.37 0.38
CA TYR A 200 -10.07 2.71 -0.13
C TYR A 200 -11.50 2.81 -0.70
N GLU A 201 -11.94 1.83 -1.48
CA GLU A 201 -13.30 1.80 -2.04
C GLU A 201 -14.38 1.64 -0.96
N ARG A 202 -14.14 0.84 0.07
CA ARG A 202 -15.11 0.58 1.15
C ARG A 202 -15.23 1.74 2.14
N THR A 203 -14.14 2.47 2.36
CA THR A 203 -14.12 3.58 3.32
C THR A 203 -14.31 4.94 2.65
N GLY A 204 -13.95 5.09 1.39
CA GLY A 204 -13.89 6.36 0.66
C GLY A 204 -12.87 7.35 1.25
N ARG A 205 -11.91 6.87 2.06
CA ARG A 205 -10.98 7.72 2.82
C ARG A 205 -9.54 7.28 2.64
N LEU A 206 -8.69 8.18 2.18
CA LEU A 206 -7.26 7.94 2.08
C LEU A 206 -6.61 7.64 3.45
N PRO A 207 -6.94 8.37 4.55
CA PRO A 207 -6.39 8.03 5.87
C PRO A 207 -6.71 6.62 6.35
N ALA A 208 -7.82 6.01 5.91
CA ALA A 208 -8.11 4.62 6.24
C ALA A 208 -7.13 3.67 5.52
N ALA A 209 -6.85 3.90 4.24
CA ALA A 209 -5.85 3.11 3.53
C ALA A 209 -4.46 3.23 4.17
N VAL A 210 -4.05 4.44 4.57
CA VAL A 210 -2.80 4.69 5.31
C VAL A 210 -2.78 3.90 6.62
N LEU A 211 -3.85 3.97 7.43
CA LEU A 211 -3.95 3.28 8.71
C LEU A 211 -3.86 1.75 8.55
N PHE A 212 -4.60 1.18 7.60
CA PHE A 212 -4.61 -0.27 7.41
C PHE A 212 -3.32 -0.79 6.80
N HIS A 213 -2.71 -0.03 5.89
CA HIS A 213 -1.38 -0.31 5.36
C HIS A 213 -0.34 -0.28 6.48
N GLY A 214 -0.30 0.81 7.26
CA GLY A 214 0.62 0.94 8.39
C GLY A 214 0.44 -0.16 9.45
N ALA A 215 -0.79 -0.57 9.73
CA ALA A 215 -1.05 -1.67 10.66
C ALA A 215 -0.51 -3.02 10.13
N GLY A 216 -0.67 -3.30 8.83
CA GLY A 216 -0.09 -4.48 8.20
C GLY A 216 1.44 -4.47 8.25
N ASN A 217 2.05 -3.35 7.88
CA ASN A 217 3.51 -3.19 7.94
C ASN A 217 4.05 -3.30 9.36
N LEU A 218 3.41 -2.67 10.34
CA LEU A 218 3.81 -2.77 11.75
C LEU A 218 3.69 -4.19 12.29
N ALA A 219 2.65 -4.93 11.90
CA ALA A 219 2.50 -6.31 12.32
C ALA A 219 3.67 -7.17 11.79
N VAL A 220 4.05 -7.01 10.51
CA VAL A 220 5.21 -7.71 9.95
C VAL A 220 6.49 -7.23 10.62
N TYR A 221 6.74 -5.94 10.66
CA TYR A 221 7.96 -5.36 11.23
C TYR A 221 8.18 -5.79 12.70
N LEU A 222 7.18 -5.62 13.57
CA LEU A 222 7.35 -5.91 14.98
C LEU A 222 7.40 -7.40 15.29
N LEU A 223 6.60 -8.22 14.59
CA LEU A 223 6.53 -9.66 14.88
C LEU A 223 7.60 -10.45 14.13
N ILE A 224 7.90 -10.12 12.89
CA ILE A 224 8.84 -10.87 12.07
C ILE A 224 10.24 -10.30 12.20
N ASP A 225 10.41 -8.99 11.90
CA ASP A 225 11.74 -8.39 11.80
C ASP A 225 12.35 -8.07 13.18
N VAL A 226 11.55 -7.58 14.15
CA VAL A 226 12.07 -7.20 15.49
C VAL A 226 12.01 -8.35 16.47
N ALA A 227 10.87 -9.04 16.60
CA ALA A 227 10.70 -10.13 17.55
C ALA A 227 11.22 -11.49 17.02
N GLY A 228 11.51 -11.60 15.70
CA GLY A 228 12.05 -12.82 15.10
C GLY A 228 11.13 -14.03 15.26
N ILE A 229 9.81 -13.84 15.31
CA ILE A 229 8.87 -14.96 15.59
C ILE A 229 9.06 -16.11 14.60
N GLY A 230 9.44 -15.80 13.35
CA GLY A 230 9.73 -16.81 12.33
C GLY A 230 10.79 -17.82 12.74
N ASP A 231 11.80 -17.39 13.49
CA ASP A 231 12.93 -18.22 13.91
C ASP A 231 12.56 -19.21 15.01
N TYR A 232 11.50 -18.93 15.76
CA TYR A 232 11.00 -19.80 16.85
C TYR A 232 9.94 -20.80 16.37
N LEU A 233 9.45 -20.67 15.14
CA LEU A 233 8.44 -21.57 14.61
C LEU A 233 9.09 -22.81 13.98
N SER A 234 8.67 -24.00 14.39
CA SER A 234 8.96 -25.20 13.60
C SER A 234 8.28 -25.08 12.22
N SER A 235 8.81 -25.75 11.19
CA SER A 235 8.25 -25.71 9.85
C SER A 235 6.74 -26.06 9.82
N GLY A 236 6.32 -27.04 10.64
CA GLY A 236 4.90 -27.40 10.77
C GLY A 236 4.06 -26.30 11.40
N ALA A 237 4.57 -25.62 12.44
CA ALA A 237 3.89 -24.49 13.07
C ALA A 237 3.81 -23.28 12.14
N ALA A 238 4.85 -22.99 11.37
CA ALA A 238 4.87 -21.92 10.38
C ALA A 238 3.83 -22.17 9.27
N VAL A 239 3.75 -23.39 8.74
CA VAL A 239 2.73 -23.78 7.76
C VAL A 239 1.33 -23.65 8.36
N GLY A 240 1.10 -24.17 9.57
CA GLY A 240 -0.20 -24.09 10.25
C GLY A 240 -0.64 -22.63 10.46
N LEU A 241 0.26 -21.78 10.94
CA LEU A 241 -0.01 -20.36 11.14
C LEU A 241 -0.27 -19.64 9.82
N CYS A 242 0.51 -19.91 8.79
CA CYS A 242 0.32 -19.35 7.44
C CYS A 242 -1.09 -19.69 6.90
N VAL A 243 -1.48 -20.96 6.96
CA VAL A 243 -2.80 -21.42 6.52
C VAL A 243 -3.91 -20.75 7.34
N LEU A 244 -3.78 -20.68 8.66
CA LEU A 244 -4.76 -20.01 9.53
C LEU A 244 -4.95 -18.55 9.15
N LEU A 245 -3.87 -17.80 8.96
CA LEU A 245 -3.92 -16.38 8.61
C LEU A 245 -4.51 -16.16 7.22
N LEU A 246 -4.14 -16.96 6.23
CA LEU A 246 -4.70 -16.85 4.88
C LEU A 246 -6.17 -17.26 4.83
N VAL A 247 -6.57 -18.30 5.55
CA VAL A 247 -7.98 -18.67 5.69
C VAL A 247 -8.77 -17.55 6.37
N ALA A 248 -8.26 -16.97 7.46
CA ALA A 248 -8.88 -15.82 8.10
C ALA A 248 -9.03 -14.63 7.13
N ALA A 249 -7.98 -14.32 6.36
CA ALA A 249 -8.03 -13.28 5.32
C ALA A 249 -9.12 -13.57 4.28
N LEU A 250 -9.21 -14.80 3.77
CA LEU A 250 -10.23 -15.20 2.81
C LEU A 250 -11.65 -15.11 3.38
N LEU A 251 -11.86 -15.50 4.65
CA LEU A 251 -13.16 -15.38 5.33
C LEU A 251 -13.56 -13.91 5.49
N TYR A 252 -12.62 -13.03 5.90
CA TYR A 252 -12.89 -11.58 5.95
C TYR A 252 -13.19 -11.02 4.56
N LEU A 253 -12.42 -11.40 3.54
CA LEU A 253 -12.64 -10.95 2.16
C LEU A 253 -14.03 -11.38 1.67
N LYS A 254 -14.42 -12.65 1.90
CA LYS A 254 -15.74 -13.18 1.54
C LYS A 254 -16.88 -12.43 2.25
N SER A 255 -16.67 -11.97 3.48
CA SER A 255 -17.68 -11.19 4.21
C SER A 255 -18.03 -9.87 3.55
N PHE A 256 -17.17 -9.36 2.66
CA PHE A 256 -17.41 -8.15 1.87
C PHE A 256 -18.06 -8.43 0.50
N SER A 257 -17.96 -9.64 -0.02
CA SER A 257 -18.58 -10.01 -1.30
C SER A 257 -20.09 -10.25 -1.18
N GLY A 258 -20.57 -10.60 0.02
CA GLY A 258 -22.01 -10.85 0.29
C GLY A 258 -22.84 -9.59 0.59
N VAL A 259 -22.20 -8.46 0.87
CA VAL A 259 -22.91 -7.19 1.05
C VAL A 259 -23.21 -6.62 -0.32
N ARG A 260 -24.38 -6.96 -0.90
CA ARG A 260 -24.93 -6.24 -2.04
C ARG A 260 -24.99 -4.76 -1.66
N GLU A 261 -24.42 -3.93 -2.52
CA GLU A 261 -24.55 -2.48 -2.42
C GLU A 261 -26.03 -2.11 -2.57
N ASN A 262 -26.75 -2.05 -1.46
CA ASN A 262 -28.00 -1.30 -1.41
C ASN A 262 -27.59 0.18 -1.43
N VAL A 263 -27.54 0.74 -2.63
CA VAL A 263 -27.54 2.17 -2.92
C VAL A 263 -28.73 2.46 -3.79
#